data_682cdc860f39271375d0debadd644fd2
#
_entry.id   682cdc860f39271375d0debadd644fd2
#
_cell.length_a   1.000
_cell.length_b   1.000
_cell.length_c   1.000
_cell.angle_alpha   90.00
_cell.angle_beta   90.00
_cell.angle_gamma   90.00
#
_symmetry.space_group_name_H-M   'P 1'
#
loop_
_entity.id
_entity.type
_entity.pdbx_description
1 polymer ?
#
loop_
_entity_poly.entity_id
_entity_poly.type
_entity_poly.pdbx_seq_one_letter_code
_entity_poly.pdbx_strand_id
1 'polypeptide(L)'
;MSRIKVENLEQEIRSMIAEIAERDEEEIKDDLNFVEDLGFDSMMALEMLAKLEKKYRIRIPEEELSMLNNLQQTVDLVKNLLSAKE
;
A
#
# COMPACT_ATOMS: atom_id res chain seq x y z
N MET A 1 -7.43 -17.88 -15.47
CA MET A 1 -7.24 -16.49 -15.20
C MET A 1 -7.32 -16.16 -13.72
N SER A 2 -6.34 -15.47 -13.25
CA SER A 2 -6.29 -15.19 -11.82
C SER A 2 -7.00 -13.88 -11.50
N ARG A 3 -7.64 -13.87 -10.36
CA ARG A 3 -8.24 -12.67 -9.81
C ARG A 3 -7.55 -12.35 -8.52
N ILE A 4 -7.36 -11.07 -8.29
CA ILE A 4 -6.75 -10.64 -7.04
C ILE A 4 -7.83 -10.61 -5.99
N LYS A 5 -7.68 -11.44 -4.99
CA LYS A 5 -8.63 -11.49 -3.89
C LYS A 5 -8.31 -10.40 -2.88
N VAL A 6 -9.36 -9.83 -2.31
CA VAL A 6 -9.19 -8.75 -1.34
C VAL A 6 -8.30 -9.17 -0.18
N GLU A 7 -8.50 -10.37 0.30
CA GLU A 7 -7.71 -10.90 1.41
C GLU A 7 -6.22 -10.96 1.07
N ASN A 8 -5.93 -11.45 -0.13
CA ASN A 8 -4.54 -11.55 -0.57
C ASN A 8 -3.94 -10.16 -0.79
N LEU A 9 -4.72 -9.25 -1.33
CA LEU A 9 -4.28 -7.90 -1.59
C LEU A 9 -3.86 -7.21 -0.29
N GLU A 10 -4.71 -7.34 0.73
CA GLU A 10 -4.43 -6.74 2.02
C GLU A 10 -3.15 -7.30 2.61
N GLN A 11 -3.01 -8.62 2.56
CA GLN A 11 -1.84 -9.28 3.11
C GLN A 11 -0.58 -8.91 2.34
N GLU A 12 -0.67 -8.85 1.03
CA GLU A 12 0.48 -8.52 0.20
C GLU A 12 0.96 -7.10 0.46
N ILE A 13 0.03 -6.17 0.58
CA ILE A 13 0.40 -4.78 0.84
C ILE A 13 0.94 -4.62 2.25
N ARG A 14 0.34 -5.33 3.22
CA ARG A 14 0.85 -5.32 4.58
C ARG A 14 2.30 -5.81 4.63
N SER A 15 2.59 -6.88 3.92
CA SER A 15 3.93 -7.42 3.86
C SER A 15 4.91 -6.43 3.25
N MET A 16 4.48 -5.77 2.19
CA MET A 16 5.29 -4.77 1.52
C MET A 16 5.62 -3.60 2.45
N ILE A 17 4.61 -3.12 3.16
CA ILE A 17 4.80 -2.00 4.09
C ILE A 17 5.72 -2.41 5.23
N ALA A 18 5.54 -3.61 5.74
CA ALA A 18 6.39 -4.12 6.82
C ALA A 18 7.84 -4.15 6.39
N GLU A 19 8.09 -4.57 5.16
CA GLU A 19 9.42 -4.64 4.62
C GLU A 19 10.06 -3.24 4.51
N ILE A 20 9.30 -2.30 3.98
CA ILE A 20 9.78 -0.92 3.83
C ILE A 20 10.09 -0.30 5.19
N ALA A 21 9.21 -0.53 6.15
CA ALA A 21 9.35 0.05 7.48
C ALA A 21 10.30 -0.74 8.37
N GLU A 22 10.74 -1.91 7.92
CA GLU A 22 11.59 -2.82 8.69
C GLU A 22 10.91 -3.20 10.01
N ARG A 23 9.65 -3.59 9.89
CA ARG A 23 8.82 -4.02 11.01
C ARG A 23 8.22 -5.38 10.71
N ASP A 24 7.72 -6.05 11.74
CA ASP A 24 6.99 -7.30 11.54
C ASP A 24 5.61 -7.02 10.98
N GLU A 25 5.11 -7.94 10.15
CA GLU A 25 3.78 -7.77 9.57
C GLU A 25 2.70 -7.61 10.63
N GLU A 26 2.90 -8.26 11.77
CA GLU A 26 1.94 -8.19 12.86
C GLU A 26 1.79 -6.80 13.43
N GLU A 27 2.80 -5.97 13.26
CA GLU A 27 2.78 -4.59 13.74
C GLU A 27 2.01 -3.66 12.82
N ILE A 28 1.76 -4.10 11.59
CA ILE A 28 1.10 -3.25 10.60
C ILE A 28 -0.40 -3.43 10.71
N LYS A 29 -1.03 -2.61 11.55
CA LYS A 29 -2.47 -2.63 11.72
C LYS A 29 -3.13 -1.78 10.65
N ASP A 30 -4.41 -2.04 10.40
CA ASP A 30 -5.14 -1.37 9.32
C ASP A 30 -5.17 0.15 9.47
N ASP A 31 -5.27 0.64 10.69
CA ASP A 31 -5.40 2.07 10.95
C ASP A 31 -4.11 2.72 11.44
N LEU A 32 -3.03 1.98 11.46
CA LEU A 32 -1.74 2.49 11.93
C LEU A 32 -1.21 3.54 10.95
N ASN A 33 -0.89 4.72 11.45
CA ASN A 33 -0.47 5.83 10.61
C ASN A 33 0.97 5.63 10.15
N PHE A 34 1.19 5.70 8.84
CA PHE A 34 2.52 5.47 8.27
C PHE A 34 3.55 6.47 8.79
N VAL A 35 3.20 7.73 8.80
CA VAL A 35 4.14 8.76 9.21
C VAL A 35 4.34 8.77 10.72
N GLU A 36 3.24 8.81 11.46
CA GLU A 36 3.31 8.95 12.92
C GLU A 36 3.77 7.69 13.61
N ASP A 37 3.32 6.55 13.14
CA ASP A 37 3.58 5.29 13.85
C ASP A 37 4.74 4.49 13.25
N LEU A 38 4.96 4.59 11.94
CA LEU A 38 6.02 3.84 11.29
C LEU A 38 7.21 4.71 10.87
N GLY A 39 7.10 6.01 11.03
CA GLY A 39 8.19 6.90 10.68
C GLY A 39 8.43 7.04 9.19
N PHE A 40 7.38 6.85 8.37
CA PHE A 40 7.52 7.03 6.93
C PHE A 40 7.93 8.46 6.60
N ASP A 41 8.91 8.57 5.72
CA ASP A 41 9.28 9.86 5.15
C ASP A 41 8.96 9.82 3.66
N SER A 42 9.33 10.89 2.95
CA SER A 42 9.01 11.01 1.53
C SER A 42 9.62 9.88 0.72
N MET A 43 10.83 9.49 1.05
CA MET A 43 11.50 8.44 0.29
C MET A 43 10.84 7.08 0.49
N MET A 44 10.43 6.80 1.73
CA MET A 44 9.75 5.54 2.02
C MET A 44 8.38 5.50 1.33
N ALA A 45 7.69 6.64 1.31
CA ALA A 45 6.40 6.73 0.64
C ALA A 45 6.56 6.52 -0.86
N LEU A 46 7.59 7.10 -1.45
CA LEU A 46 7.85 6.91 -2.87
C LEU A 46 8.24 5.47 -3.19
N GLU A 47 8.97 4.84 -2.29
CA GLU A 47 9.32 3.44 -2.46
C GLU A 47 8.06 2.57 -2.46
N MET A 48 7.15 2.85 -1.54
CA MET A 48 5.88 2.13 -1.48
C MET A 48 5.10 2.32 -2.79
N LEU A 49 5.04 3.57 -3.25
CA LEU A 49 4.34 3.89 -4.49
C LEU A 49 4.91 3.09 -5.66
N ALA A 50 6.23 3.10 -5.79
CA ALA A 50 6.89 2.39 -6.90
C ALA A 50 6.63 0.89 -6.83
N LYS A 51 6.68 0.32 -5.63
CA LYS A 51 6.44 -1.11 -5.47
C LYS A 51 5.01 -1.49 -5.80
N LEU A 52 4.05 -0.65 -5.40
CA LEU A 52 2.65 -0.90 -5.71
C LEU A 52 2.39 -0.83 -7.20
N GLU A 53 2.94 0.18 -7.86
CA GLU A 53 2.74 0.33 -9.29
C GLU A 53 3.33 -0.84 -10.06
N LYS A 54 4.49 -1.29 -9.65
CA LYS A 54 5.16 -2.39 -10.33
C LYS A 54 4.45 -3.72 -10.10
N LYS A 55 4.07 -3.96 -8.84
CA LYS A 55 3.48 -5.24 -8.47
C LYS A 55 2.09 -5.43 -9.10
N TYR A 56 1.29 -4.39 -9.10
CA TYR A 56 -0.08 -4.49 -9.58
C TYR A 56 -0.29 -3.88 -10.96
N ARG A 57 0.76 -3.33 -11.54
CA ARG A 57 0.73 -2.72 -12.87
C ARG A 57 -0.35 -1.65 -12.94
N ILE A 58 -0.33 -0.78 -11.97
CA ILE A 58 -1.26 0.35 -11.88
C ILE A 58 -0.46 1.63 -11.87
N ARG A 59 -1.15 2.74 -12.08
CA ARG A 59 -0.54 4.05 -11.99
C ARG A 59 -1.22 4.82 -10.88
N ILE A 60 -0.44 5.30 -9.93
CA ILE A 60 -0.95 6.06 -8.81
C ILE A 60 -0.46 7.50 -8.95
N PRO A 61 -1.37 8.46 -9.16
CA PRO A 61 -0.96 9.87 -9.24
C PRO A 61 -0.29 10.30 -7.94
N GLU A 62 0.73 11.14 -8.04
CA GLU A 62 1.46 11.58 -6.87
C GLU A 62 0.57 12.30 -5.86
N GLU A 63 -0.44 13.00 -6.37
CA GLU A 63 -1.37 13.71 -5.47
C GLU A 63 -2.15 12.76 -4.58
N GLU A 64 -2.32 11.51 -5.02
CA GLU A 64 -3.00 10.50 -4.20
C GLU A 64 -2.11 10.05 -3.04
N LEU A 65 -0.80 10.18 -3.21
CA LEU A 65 0.14 9.71 -2.21
C LEU A 65 -0.07 10.40 -0.86
N SER A 66 -0.39 11.68 -0.89
CA SER A 66 -0.61 12.43 0.34
C SER A 66 -1.84 11.95 1.11
N MET A 67 -2.70 11.20 0.45
CA MET A 67 -3.91 10.69 1.08
C MET A 67 -3.74 9.27 1.62
N LEU A 68 -2.60 8.64 1.36
CA LEU A 68 -2.34 7.28 1.82
C LEU A 68 -1.65 7.32 3.17
N ASN A 69 -2.44 7.31 4.23
CA ASN A 69 -1.94 7.44 5.59
C ASN A 69 -1.88 6.12 6.35
N ASN A 70 -2.59 5.11 5.88
CA ASN A 70 -2.57 3.81 6.56
C ASN A 70 -2.85 2.69 5.56
N LEU A 71 -2.77 1.46 6.07
CA LEU A 71 -2.96 0.28 5.24
C LEU A 71 -4.34 0.24 4.59
N GLN A 72 -5.37 0.55 5.35
CA GLN A 72 -6.73 0.50 4.85
C GLN A 72 -6.92 1.40 3.63
N GLN A 73 -6.43 2.63 3.72
CA GLN A 73 -6.54 3.57 2.62
C GLN A 73 -5.77 3.11 1.39
N THR A 74 -4.61 2.51 1.63
CA THR A 74 -3.78 2.02 0.54
C THR A 74 -4.46 0.86 -0.18
N VAL A 75 -5.01 -0.07 0.58
CA VAL A 75 -5.72 -1.21 0.00
C VAL A 75 -6.93 -0.73 -0.81
N ASP A 76 -7.67 0.21 -0.24
CA ASP A 76 -8.86 0.73 -0.94
C ASP A 76 -8.48 1.38 -2.27
N LEU A 77 -7.41 2.17 -2.28
CA LEU A 77 -6.98 2.81 -3.51
C LEU A 77 -6.57 1.78 -4.56
N VAL A 78 -5.78 0.79 -4.15
CA VAL A 78 -5.33 -0.24 -5.07
C VAL A 78 -6.51 -1.02 -5.63
N LYS A 79 -7.48 -1.35 -4.78
CA LYS A 79 -8.68 -2.04 -5.22
C LYS A 79 -9.42 -1.24 -6.29
N ASN A 80 -9.57 0.06 -6.05
CA ASN A 80 -10.27 0.91 -7.00
C ASN A 80 -9.54 0.98 -8.33
N LEU A 81 -8.23 1.09 -8.29
CA LEU A 81 -7.44 1.16 -9.51
C LEU A 81 -7.46 -0.15 -10.27
N LEU A 82 -7.44 -1.26 -9.57
CA LEU A 82 -7.52 -2.57 -10.21
C LEU A 82 -8.88 -2.78 -10.86
N SER A 83 -9.94 -2.34 -10.21
CA SER A 83 -11.28 -2.43 -10.78
C SER A 83 -11.39 -1.58 -12.05
N ALA A 84 -10.79 -0.41 -12.05
CA ALA A 84 -10.84 0.46 -13.20
C ALA A 84 -10.08 -0.12 -14.39
N LYS A 85 -9.09 -0.96 -14.13
CA LYS A 85 -8.32 -1.61 -15.19
C LYS A 85 -9.12 -2.66 -15.93
N GLU A 86 -10.04 -3.28 -15.23
CA GLU A 86 -10.87 -4.31 -15.84
C GLU A 86 -11.93 -3.68 -16.71
#